data_9c960bd0061eb81c3a2226a0961cfd87
#
_entry.id   9c960bd0061eb81c3a2226a0961cfd87
#
_cell.length_a   1.000
_cell.length_b   1.000
_cell.length_c   1.000
_cell.angle_alpha   90.00
_cell.angle_beta   90.00
_cell.angle_gamma   90.00
#
_symmetry.space_group_name_H-M   'P 1'
#
loop_
_entity.id
_entity.type
_entity.pdbx_description
1 polymer ?
#
loop_
_entity_poly.entity_id
_entity_poly.type
_entity_poly.pdbx_seq_one_letter_code
_entity_poly.pdbx_strand_id
1 'polypeptide(L)'
;MNKYLDFQGAKHLRLSSVKIQQKSFLENVVSNADYNFLKGQLKEDKNMQWYFVVWYLGATGARVSELIKIKVEHVNLGYFDLYSKGGKLRRLYIPKKLREETRKWLETEERTHGYLFLNKFGERITTRGISQQLKNYADKYGLDKKVIYPHSFRHLYAKNFLEKYNDIALLADLMGHESIETTRIYLRRTATEQQALIDKIVTW
;
A
#
# COMPACT_ATOMS: atom_id res chain seq x y z
N MET A 1 18.40 28.14 9.66
CA MET A 1 19.84 28.34 9.90
C MET A 1 20.63 28.46 8.59
N ASN A 2 20.60 27.50 7.65
CA ASN A 2 21.40 27.58 6.40
C ASN A 2 21.07 28.81 5.51
N LYS A 3 19.80 29.24 5.43
CA LYS A 3 19.43 30.47 4.70
C LYS A 3 20.04 31.75 5.28
N TYR A 4 20.23 31.79 6.60
CA TYR A 4 20.87 32.91 7.27
C TYR A 4 22.39 32.92 7.00
N LEU A 5 23.02 31.74 7.00
CA LEU A 5 24.41 31.59 6.61
C LEU A 5 24.69 31.98 5.15
N ASP A 6 23.73 31.73 4.26
CA ASP A 6 23.77 32.17 2.86
C ASP A 6 23.73 33.71 2.74
N PHE A 7 22.86 34.34 3.51
CA PHE A 7 22.73 35.80 3.56
C PHE A 7 24.00 36.48 4.09
N GLN A 8 24.65 35.86 5.09
CA GLN A 8 25.90 36.34 5.67
C GLN A 8 27.15 35.99 4.84
N GLY A 9 27.03 35.38 3.68
CA GLY A 9 28.18 34.96 2.85
C GLY A 9 28.95 33.77 3.42
N ALA A 10 28.51 33.19 4.53
CA ALA A 10 29.21 32.11 5.26
C ALA A 10 28.80 30.69 4.78
N LYS A 11 28.74 30.48 3.47
CA LYS A 11 28.30 29.20 2.83
C LYS A 11 29.15 28.00 3.25
N HIS A 12 30.41 28.22 3.62
CA HIS A 12 31.33 27.17 4.09
C HIS A 12 30.96 26.62 5.47
N LEU A 13 30.15 27.36 6.26
CA LEU A 13 29.62 26.93 7.55
C LEU A 13 28.26 26.21 7.47
N ARG A 14 27.79 25.94 6.27
CA ARG A 14 26.52 25.21 6.11
C ARG A 14 26.55 23.86 6.82
N LEU A 15 25.62 23.67 7.74
CA LEU A 15 25.38 22.36 8.34
C LEU A 15 24.79 21.43 7.27
N SER A 16 25.53 20.40 6.92
CA SER A 16 24.93 19.26 6.19
C SER A 16 23.94 18.58 7.14
N SER A 17 22.68 18.50 6.73
CA SER A 17 21.71 17.69 7.48
C SER A 17 22.20 16.24 7.47
N VAL A 18 22.61 15.74 8.64
CA VAL A 18 22.78 14.30 8.82
C VAL A 18 21.42 13.69 8.53
N LYS A 19 21.32 12.88 7.47
CA LYS A 19 20.12 12.07 7.24
C LYS A 19 20.00 11.15 8.45
N ILE A 20 19.11 11.49 9.38
CA ILE A 20 18.74 10.58 10.47
C ILE A 20 18.30 9.30 9.78
N GLN A 21 18.99 8.21 10.02
CA GLN A 21 18.57 6.91 9.50
C GLN A 21 17.12 6.70 9.93
N GLN A 22 16.24 6.58 8.96
CA GLN A 22 14.83 6.30 9.24
C GLN A 22 14.76 5.08 10.18
N LYS A 23 13.85 5.14 11.15
CA LYS A 23 13.62 4.05 12.12
C LYS A 23 13.66 2.70 11.42
N SER A 24 14.44 1.78 11.96
CA SER A 24 14.78 0.52 11.32
C SER A 24 13.65 -0.52 11.32
N PHE A 25 12.49 -0.22 11.87
CA PHE A 25 11.38 -1.15 11.99
C PHE A 25 10.10 -0.57 11.41
N LEU A 26 9.36 -1.40 10.69
CA LEU A 26 7.98 -1.13 10.29
C LEU A 26 7.09 -1.37 11.51
N GLU A 27 6.94 -0.34 12.33
CA GLU A 27 5.94 -0.34 13.40
C GLU A 27 4.55 -0.09 12.79
N ASN A 28 3.52 -0.69 13.38
CA ASN A 28 2.13 -0.46 13.01
C ASN A 28 1.74 -0.95 11.60
N VAL A 29 2.14 -2.15 11.22
CA VAL A 29 1.66 -2.83 10.01
C VAL A 29 0.49 -3.73 10.36
N VAL A 30 -0.59 -3.63 9.59
CA VAL A 30 -1.75 -4.53 9.73
C VAL A 30 -1.32 -5.99 9.54
N SER A 31 -1.78 -6.88 10.43
CA SER A 31 -1.51 -8.30 10.31
C SER A 31 -2.35 -8.96 9.21
N ASN A 32 -1.93 -10.15 8.72
CA ASN A 32 -2.75 -10.95 7.81
C ASN A 32 -4.09 -11.35 8.47
N ALA A 33 -4.09 -11.59 9.78
CA ALA A 33 -5.30 -11.91 10.54
C ALA A 33 -6.28 -10.73 10.54
N ASP A 34 -5.83 -9.52 10.94
CA ASP A 34 -6.67 -8.32 10.97
C ASP A 34 -7.17 -7.92 9.58
N TYR A 35 -6.31 -8.06 8.56
CA TYR A 35 -6.70 -7.81 7.16
C TYR A 35 -7.83 -8.74 6.72
N ASN A 36 -7.71 -10.05 6.97
CA ASN A 36 -8.72 -11.02 6.59
C ASN A 36 -9.99 -10.86 7.42
N PHE A 37 -9.86 -10.57 8.72
CA PHE A 37 -10.98 -10.30 9.61
C PHE A 37 -11.76 -9.06 9.14
N LEU A 38 -11.10 -7.92 8.92
CA LEU A 38 -11.74 -6.70 8.43
C LEU A 38 -12.49 -6.95 7.11
N LYS A 39 -11.84 -7.63 6.18
CA LYS A 39 -12.44 -7.97 4.89
C LYS A 39 -13.64 -8.90 5.04
N GLY A 40 -13.58 -9.86 5.95
CA GLY A 40 -14.69 -10.76 6.29
C GLY A 40 -15.90 -10.01 6.83
N GLN A 41 -15.69 -9.16 7.85
CA GLN A 41 -16.75 -8.36 8.46
C GLN A 41 -17.42 -7.41 7.47
N LEU A 42 -16.66 -6.76 6.59
CA LEU A 42 -17.21 -5.90 5.54
C LEU A 42 -18.09 -6.68 4.55
N LYS A 43 -17.71 -7.92 4.25
CA LYS A 43 -18.49 -8.81 3.38
C LYS A 43 -19.79 -9.29 4.05
N GLU A 44 -19.73 -9.68 5.32
CA GLU A 44 -20.88 -10.09 6.14
C GLU A 44 -21.90 -8.96 6.28
N ASP A 45 -21.41 -7.72 6.51
CA ASP A 45 -22.23 -6.51 6.56
C ASP A 45 -22.77 -6.07 5.18
N LYS A 46 -22.51 -6.84 4.12
CA LYS A 46 -22.85 -6.51 2.72
C LYS A 46 -22.29 -5.17 2.23
N ASN A 47 -21.22 -4.71 2.86
CA ASN A 47 -20.57 -3.46 2.50
C ASN A 47 -19.53 -3.70 1.41
N MET A 48 -20.00 -4.07 0.22
CA MET A 48 -19.16 -4.59 -0.86
C MET A 48 -18.15 -3.58 -1.37
N GLN A 49 -18.50 -2.29 -1.46
CA GLN A 49 -17.54 -1.28 -1.89
C GLN A 49 -16.32 -1.24 -0.96
N TRP A 50 -16.53 -1.24 0.37
CA TRP A 50 -15.43 -1.18 1.33
C TRP A 50 -14.67 -2.50 1.45
N TYR A 51 -15.35 -3.62 1.26
CA TYR A 51 -14.73 -4.93 1.08
C TYR A 51 -13.70 -4.89 -0.07
N PHE A 52 -14.08 -4.34 -1.23
CA PHE A 52 -13.17 -4.20 -2.36
C PHE A 52 -12.09 -3.14 -2.13
N VAL A 53 -12.39 -2.00 -1.51
CA VAL A 53 -11.36 -1.00 -1.13
C VAL A 53 -10.25 -1.66 -0.31
N VAL A 54 -10.61 -2.41 0.73
CA VAL A 54 -9.64 -3.12 1.59
C VAL A 54 -8.90 -4.20 0.80
N TRP A 55 -9.60 -4.97 -0.03
CA TRP A 55 -8.98 -6.02 -0.83
C TRP A 55 -7.99 -5.45 -1.85
N TYR A 56 -8.36 -4.39 -2.57
CA TYR A 56 -7.45 -3.72 -3.52
C TYR A 56 -6.21 -3.15 -2.83
N LEU A 57 -6.35 -2.48 -1.68
CA LEU A 57 -5.21 -1.97 -0.92
C LEU A 57 -4.21 -3.09 -0.57
N GLY A 58 -4.68 -4.21 -0.06
CA GLY A 58 -3.82 -5.32 0.37
C GLY A 58 -3.33 -6.23 -0.76
N ALA A 59 -4.01 -6.29 -1.90
CA ALA A 59 -3.69 -7.22 -2.98
C ALA A 59 -2.92 -6.59 -4.15
N THR A 60 -2.88 -5.27 -4.26
CA THR A 60 -2.22 -4.56 -5.36
C THR A 60 -1.02 -3.72 -4.93
N GLY A 61 -0.90 -3.45 -3.63
CA GLY A 61 0.11 -2.54 -3.10
C GLY A 61 -0.04 -1.09 -3.60
N ALA A 62 -1.22 -0.71 -4.12
CA ALA A 62 -1.49 0.65 -4.59
C ALA A 62 -1.33 1.69 -3.48
N ARG A 63 -0.81 2.87 -3.83
CA ARG A 63 -0.97 4.04 -2.96
C ARG A 63 -2.45 4.44 -2.97
N VAL A 64 -2.95 5.01 -1.86
CA VAL A 64 -4.34 5.46 -1.79
C VAL A 64 -4.69 6.46 -2.90
N SER A 65 -3.75 7.32 -3.29
CA SER A 65 -3.90 8.27 -4.40
C SER A 65 -3.95 7.61 -5.78
N GLU A 66 -3.47 6.38 -5.90
CA GLU A 66 -3.55 5.54 -7.09
C GLU A 66 -4.87 4.77 -7.09
N LEU A 67 -5.23 4.19 -5.95
CA LEU A 67 -6.48 3.43 -5.76
C LEU A 67 -7.72 4.22 -6.20
N ILE A 68 -7.83 5.48 -5.77
CA ILE A 68 -8.99 6.33 -6.12
C ILE A 68 -9.10 6.65 -7.62
N LYS A 69 -8.06 6.39 -8.41
CA LYS A 69 -8.03 6.59 -9.86
C LYS A 69 -8.39 5.35 -10.66
N ILE A 70 -8.52 4.20 -9.99
CA ILE A 70 -8.93 2.96 -10.68
C ILE A 70 -10.35 3.14 -11.21
N LYS A 71 -10.54 2.71 -12.45
CA LYS A 71 -11.83 2.71 -13.16
C LYS A 71 -12.28 1.29 -13.48
N VAL A 72 -13.54 1.14 -13.81
CA VAL A 72 -14.14 -0.13 -14.24
C VAL A 72 -13.38 -0.71 -15.45
N GLU A 73 -12.97 0.15 -16.38
CA GLU A 73 -12.20 -0.24 -17.57
C GLU A 73 -10.86 -0.90 -17.19
N HIS A 74 -10.18 -0.43 -16.13
CA HIS A 74 -8.94 -1.03 -15.63
C HIS A 74 -9.18 -2.42 -15.04
N VAL A 75 -10.34 -2.67 -14.43
CA VAL A 75 -10.74 -4.01 -13.97
C VAL A 75 -10.86 -4.96 -15.15
N ASN A 76 -11.43 -4.51 -16.27
CA ASN A 76 -11.59 -5.29 -17.48
C ASN A 76 -10.24 -5.61 -18.14
N LEU A 77 -9.32 -4.64 -18.18
CA LEU A 77 -7.96 -4.82 -18.68
C LEU A 77 -7.10 -5.70 -17.76
N GLY A 78 -7.34 -5.65 -16.44
CA GLY A 78 -6.55 -6.35 -15.43
C GLY A 78 -5.33 -5.57 -14.96
N TYR A 79 -5.18 -4.32 -15.39
CA TYR A 79 -4.10 -3.43 -14.96
C TYR A 79 -4.49 -1.95 -15.09
N PHE A 80 -3.67 -1.11 -14.46
CA PHE A 80 -3.77 0.35 -14.51
C PHE A 80 -2.36 0.95 -14.68
N ASP A 81 -2.15 1.69 -15.77
CA ASP A 81 -0.87 2.33 -16.05
C ASP A 81 -0.78 3.69 -15.37
N LEU A 82 0.29 3.87 -14.61
CA LEU A 82 0.58 5.03 -13.77
C LEU A 82 1.84 5.72 -14.28
N TYR A 83 1.75 7.02 -14.51
CA TYR A 83 2.90 7.85 -14.88
C TYR A 83 3.43 8.59 -13.66
N SER A 84 4.71 8.39 -13.33
CA SER A 84 5.41 9.13 -12.28
C SER A 84 6.01 10.44 -12.81
N LYS A 85 6.49 11.29 -11.92
CA LYS A 85 7.29 12.46 -12.28
C LYS A 85 8.51 12.00 -13.10
N GLY A 86 8.72 12.60 -14.28
CA GLY A 86 9.77 12.19 -15.22
C GLY A 86 9.34 11.16 -16.28
N GLY A 87 8.03 10.88 -16.41
CA GLY A 87 7.50 10.03 -17.49
C GLY A 87 7.72 8.53 -17.31
N LYS A 88 8.27 8.08 -16.19
CA LYS A 88 8.46 6.66 -15.92
C LYS A 88 7.10 5.97 -15.77
N LEU A 89 6.82 4.99 -16.63
CA LEU A 89 5.61 4.17 -16.59
C LEU A 89 5.74 3.09 -15.50
N ARG A 90 4.71 2.95 -14.67
CA ARG A 90 4.52 1.83 -13.77
C ARG A 90 3.16 1.21 -14.01
N ARG A 91 3.11 -0.10 -14.09
CA ARG A 91 1.85 -0.85 -14.21
C ARG A 91 1.41 -1.42 -12.87
N LEU A 92 0.20 -1.06 -12.43
CA LEU A 92 -0.47 -1.66 -11.29
C LEU A 92 -1.31 -2.83 -11.79
N TYR A 93 -0.96 -4.05 -11.38
CA TYR A 93 -1.68 -5.26 -11.78
C TYR A 93 -2.84 -5.54 -10.83
N ILE A 94 -3.98 -5.95 -11.38
CA ILE A 94 -5.16 -6.41 -10.64
C ILE A 94 -5.19 -7.94 -10.71
N PRO A 95 -4.96 -8.65 -9.58
CA PRO A 95 -4.93 -10.13 -9.57
C PRO A 95 -6.21 -10.74 -10.14
N LYS A 96 -6.08 -11.88 -10.84
CA LYS A 96 -7.20 -12.54 -11.56
C LYS A 96 -8.43 -12.72 -10.66
N LYS A 97 -8.27 -13.32 -9.48
CA LYS A 97 -9.37 -13.56 -8.53
C LYS A 97 -10.05 -12.26 -8.10
N LEU A 98 -9.27 -11.21 -7.78
CA LEU A 98 -9.82 -9.90 -7.40
C LEU A 98 -10.63 -9.29 -8.56
N ARG A 99 -10.13 -9.39 -9.79
CA ARG A 99 -10.80 -8.91 -11.00
C ARG A 99 -12.12 -9.62 -11.25
N GLU A 100 -12.16 -10.94 -11.13
CA GLU A 100 -13.37 -11.75 -11.34
C GLU A 100 -14.46 -11.40 -10.30
N GLU A 101 -14.09 -11.33 -9.03
CA GLU A 101 -15.05 -10.96 -7.98
C GLU A 101 -15.52 -9.50 -8.10
N THR A 102 -14.62 -8.59 -8.53
CA THR A 102 -15.01 -7.20 -8.77
C THR A 102 -16.01 -7.08 -9.92
N ARG A 103 -15.85 -7.86 -11.01
CA ARG A 103 -16.79 -7.87 -12.12
C ARG A 103 -18.18 -8.31 -11.67
N LYS A 104 -18.29 -9.40 -10.92
CA LYS A 104 -19.56 -9.88 -10.35
C LYS A 104 -20.24 -8.79 -9.50
N TRP A 105 -19.46 -8.09 -8.67
CA TRP A 105 -20.00 -6.99 -7.89
C TRP A 105 -20.50 -5.85 -8.78
N LEU A 106 -19.73 -5.45 -9.81
CA LEU A 106 -20.12 -4.40 -10.74
C LEU A 106 -21.38 -4.78 -11.55
N GLU A 107 -21.54 -6.04 -11.89
CA GLU A 107 -22.77 -6.57 -12.53
C GLU A 107 -23.98 -6.40 -11.62
N THR A 108 -23.85 -6.70 -10.30
CA THR A 108 -24.96 -6.49 -9.34
C THR A 108 -25.28 -5.01 -9.10
N GLU A 109 -24.32 -4.12 -9.31
CA GLU A 109 -24.49 -2.66 -9.19
C GLU A 109 -24.87 -2.00 -10.54
N GLU A 110 -25.02 -2.79 -11.60
CA GLU A 110 -25.30 -2.33 -12.98
C GLU A 110 -24.30 -1.28 -13.49
N ARG A 111 -23.01 -1.43 -13.08
CA ARG A 111 -21.95 -0.46 -13.38
C ARG A 111 -20.98 -0.98 -14.44
N THR A 112 -20.92 -0.27 -15.57
CA THR A 112 -20.11 -0.63 -16.74
C THR A 112 -18.92 0.29 -17.01
N HIS A 113 -18.86 1.49 -16.39
CA HIS A 113 -17.82 2.49 -16.64
C HIS A 113 -17.61 3.42 -15.44
N GLY A 114 -16.58 4.25 -15.52
CA GLY A 114 -16.31 5.27 -14.53
C GLY A 114 -15.39 4.82 -13.38
N TYR A 115 -15.25 5.65 -12.35
CA TYR A 115 -14.40 5.34 -11.21
C TYR A 115 -14.92 4.14 -10.43
N LEU A 116 -14.01 3.23 -10.02
CA LEU A 116 -14.38 2.01 -9.31
C LEU A 116 -14.99 2.29 -7.94
N PHE A 117 -14.42 3.23 -7.19
CA PHE A 117 -14.85 3.57 -5.84
C PHE A 117 -15.47 4.97 -5.80
N LEU A 118 -16.71 5.04 -5.34
CA LEU A 118 -17.51 6.26 -5.33
C LEU A 118 -17.81 6.70 -3.89
N ASN A 119 -18.07 7.99 -3.72
CA ASN A 119 -18.64 8.52 -2.49
C ASN A 119 -20.19 8.38 -2.51
N LYS A 120 -20.84 8.81 -1.43
CA LYS A 120 -22.30 8.75 -1.31
C LYS A 120 -23.08 9.61 -2.33
N PHE A 121 -22.38 10.48 -3.07
CA PHE A 121 -22.96 11.33 -4.11
C PHE A 121 -22.72 10.79 -5.52
N GLY A 122 -22.14 9.58 -5.65
CA GLY A 122 -21.79 9.00 -6.96
C GLY A 122 -20.51 9.55 -7.59
N GLU A 123 -19.74 10.38 -6.87
CA GLU A 123 -18.49 10.93 -7.33
C GLU A 123 -17.30 10.07 -6.87
N ARG A 124 -16.12 10.32 -7.46
CA ARG A 124 -14.89 9.63 -7.05
C ARG A 124 -14.61 9.84 -5.56
N ILE A 125 -14.38 8.75 -4.84
CA ILE A 125 -13.97 8.79 -3.43
C ILE A 125 -12.64 9.55 -3.26
N THR A 126 -12.45 10.21 -2.11
CA THR A 126 -11.22 10.94 -1.78
C THR A 126 -10.27 10.11 -0.94
N THR A 127 -8.97 10.43 -1.00
CA THR A 127 -7.97 9.78 -0.14
C THR A 127 -8.25 9.99 1.35
N ARG A 128 -8.71 11.19 1.71
CA ARG A 128 -9.13 11.51 3.09
C ARG A 128 -10.34 10.71 3.50
N GLY A 129 -11.33 10.56 2.61
CA GLY A 129 -12.53 9.75 2.85
C GLY A 129 -12.17 8.29 3.13
N ILE A 130 -11.25 7.69 2.33
CA ILE A 130 -10.76 6.33 2.58
C ILE A 130 -10.07 6.23 3.94
N SER A 131 -9.15 7.13 4.24
CA SER A 131 -8.39 7.10 5.50
C SER A 131 -9.29 7.25 6.72
N GLN A 132 -10.29 8.12 6.66
CA GLN A 132 -11.24 8.32 7.76
C GLN A 132 -12.15 7.11 7.93
N GLN A 133 -12.68 6.58 6.83
CA GLN A 133 -13.61 5.45 6.91
C GLN A 133 -12.92 4.15 7.37
N LEU A 134 -11.67 3.93 7.02
CA LEU A 134 -10.88 2.81 7.55
C LEU A 134 -10.75 2.89 9.08
N LYS A 135 -10.53 4.10 9.64
CA LYS A 135 -10.51 4.31 11.09
C LYS A 135 -11.87 4.04 11.74
N ASN A 136 -12.96 4.43 11.08
CA ASN A 136 -14.32 4.16 11.56
C ASN A 136 -14.59 2.64 11.58
N TYR A 137 -14.14 1.89 10.58
CA TYR A 137 -14.25 0.43 10.58
C TYR A 137 -13.33 -0.24 11.61
N ALA A 138 -12.13 0.31 11.85
CA ALA A 138 -11.29 -0.16 12.94
C ALA A 138 -12.03 -0.07 14.29
N ASP A 139 -12.69 1.08 14.56
CA ASP A 139 -13.52 1.25 15.76
C ASP A 139 -14.70 0.26 15.78
N LYS A 140 -15.45 0.20 14.68
CA LYS A 140 -16.64 -0.64 14.59
C LYS A 140 -16.34 -2.12 14.88
N TYR A 141 -15.19 -2.60 14.42
CA TYR A 141 -14.84 -4.03 14.52
C TYR A 141 -13.77 -4.32 15.58
N GLY A 142 -13.45 -3.35 16.45
CA GLY A 142 -12.50 -3.55 17.56
C GLY A 142 -11.06 -3.76 17.14
N LEU A 143 -10.65 -3.20 15.98
CA LEU A 143 -9.28 -3.25 15.47
C LEU A 143 -8.47 -2.02 15.91
N ASP A 144 -7.15 -2.15 15.99
CA ASP A 144 -6.29 -1.02 16.32
C ASP A 144 -6.23 -0.01 15.15
N LYS A 145 -6.74 1.21 15.39
CA LYS A 145 -6.67 2.33 14.44
C LYS A 145 -5.26 2.68 13.98
N LYS A 146 -4.24 2.36 14.79
CA LYS A 146 -2.85 2.67 14.46
C LYS A 146 -2.33 1.80 13.32
N VAL A 147 -2.96 0.63 13.10
CA VAL A 147 -2.58 -0.29 12.03
C VAL A 147 -3.55 -0.30 10.85
N ILE A 148 -4.78 0.22 11.01
CA ILE A 148 -5.80 0.23 9.94
C ILE A 148 -5.77 1.58 9.21
N TYR A 149 -4.82 1.74 8.30
CA TYR A 149 -4.69 2.90 7.41
C TYR A 149 -4.08 2.51 6.06
N PRO A 150 -4.30 3.27 4.98
CA PRO A 150 -3.99 2.81 3.62
C PRO A 150 -2.55 2.35 3.40
N HIS A 151 -1.58 3.04 4.01
CA HIS A 151 -0.16 2.71 3.82
C HIS A 151 0.23 1.38 4.50
N SER A 152 -0.45 1.04 5.61
CA SER A 152 -0.27 -0.22 6.32
C SER A 152 -0.61 -1.44 5.44
N PHE A 153 -1.68 -1.38 4.65
CA PHE A 153 -2.03 -2.43 3.68
C PHE A 153 -0.99 -2.57 2.56
N ARG A 154 -0.39 -1.46 2.15
CA ARG A 154 0.72 -1.50 1.18
C ARG A 154 1.97 -2.15 1.80
N HIS A 155 2.24 -1.91 3.08
CA HIS A 155 3.30 -2.61 3.81
C HIS A 155 3.00 -4.11 3.91
N LEU A 156 1.76 -4.48 4.22
CA LEU A 156 1.32 -5.87 4.23
C LEU A 156 1.55 -6.56 2.87
N TYR A 157 1.18 -5.89 1.76
CA TYR A 157 1.44 -6.38 0.41
C TYR A 157 2.92 -6.67 0.19
N ALA A 158 3.79 -5.72 0.53
CA ALA A 158 5.22 -5.87 0.35
C ALA A 158 5.81 -7.01 1.19
N LYS A 159 5.39 -7.13 2.45
CA LYS A 159 5.80 -8.21 3.35
C LYS A 159 5.38 -9.58 2.80
N ASN A 160 4.10 -9.74 2.46
CA ASN A 160 3.56 -10.99 1.91
C ASN A 160 4.20 -11.37 0.57
N PHE A 161 4.54 -10.37 -0.26
CA PHE A 161 5.24 -10.60 -1.53
C PHE A 161 6.63 -11.21 -1.28
N LEU A 162 7.44 -10.59 -0.40
CA LEU A 162 8.79 -11.05 -0.08
C LEU A 162 8.82 -12.38 0.67
N GLU A 163 7.81 -12.67 1.50
CA GLU A 163 7.67 -13.97 2.16
C GLU A 163 7.44 -15.10 1.15
N LYS A 164 6.70 -14.83 0.07
CA LYS A 164 6.37 -15.82 -0.96
C LYS A 164 7.36 -15.84 -2.11
N TYR A 165 7.88 -14.69 -2.48
CA TYR A 165 8.71 -14.49 -3.65
C TYR A 165 9.81 -13.48 -3.34
N ASN A 166 10.94 -13.96 -2.87
CA ASN A 166 12.04 -13.15 -2.30
C ASN A 166 12.81 -12.36 -3.38
N ASP A 167 12.09 -11.56 -4.19
CA ASP A 167 12.62 -10.68 -5.22
C ASP A 167 12.33 -9.23 -4.89
N ILE A 168 13.33 -8.56 -4.30
CA ILE A 168 13.22 -7.16 -3.89
C ILE A 168 13.22 -6.20 -5.10
N ALA A 169 13.88 -6.57 -6.19
CA ALA A 169 13.95 -5.71 -7.38
C ALA A 169 12.58 -5.67 -8.06
N LEU A 170 11.98 -6.84 -8.28
CA LEU A 170 10.62 -6.93 -8.81
C LEU A 170 9.61 -6.22 -7.88
N LEU A 171 9.72 -6.39 -6.55
CA LEU A 171 8.84 -5.68 -5.62
C LEU A 171 9.01 -4.16 -5.73
N ALA A 172 10.24 -3.64 -5.84
CA ALA A 172 10.50 -2.22 -6.01
C ALA A 172 9.83 -1.67 -7.27
N ASP A 173 9.91 -2.39 -8.38
CA ASP A 173 9.26 -2.03 -9.64
C ASP A 173 7.72 -2.07 -9.51
N LEU A 174 7.17 -3.14 -8.96
CA LEU A 174 5.72 -3.28 -8.72
C LEU A 174 5.17 -2.18 -7.80
N MET A 175 5.93 -1.77 -6.79
CA MET A 175 5.56 -0.68 -5.90
C MET A 175 5.85 0.71 -6.48
N GLY A 176 6.64 0.81 -7.55
CA GLY A 176 7.07 2.08 -8.13
C GLY A 176 7.91 2.89 -7.14
N HIS A 177 8.91 2.26 -6.55
CA HIS A 177 9.93 2.93 -5.76
C HIS A 177 11.05 3.44 -6.69
N GLU A 178 11.47 4.67 -6.51
CA GLU A 178 12.57 5.26 -7.29
C GLU A 178 13.92 4.66 -6.88
N SER A 179 14.02 4.19 -5.65
CA SER A 179 15.21 3.55 -5.10
C SER A 179 14.87 2.23 -4.41
N ILE A 180 15.66 1.21 -4.65
CA ILE A 180 15.56 -0.11 -4.00
C ILE A 180 15.74 0.02 -2.47
N GLU A 181 16.47 1.03 -2.00
CA GLU A 181 16.63 1.33 -0.58
C GLU A 181 15.30 1.55 0.14
N THR A 182 14.31 2.14 -0.55
CA THR A 182 12.96 2.31 -0.02
C THR A 182 12.26 0.95 0.20
N THR A 183 12.65 -0.06 -0.57
CA THR A 183 12.09 -1.41 -0.48
C THR A 183 12.84 -2.28 0.52
N ARG A 184 14.12 -2.00 0.78
CA ARG A 184 14.95 -2.76 1.75
C ARG A 184 14.40 -2.76 3.16
N ILE A 185 13.58 -1.78 3.54
CA ILE A 185 12.92 -1.77 4.86
C ILE A 185 12.10 -3.02 5.13
N TYR A 186 11.57 -3.67 4.08
CA TYR A 186 10.78 -4.90 4.19
C TYR A 186 11.62 -6.17 4.36
N LEU A 187 12.92 -6.11 4.08
CA LEU A 187 13.87 -7.22 4.26
C LEU A 187 14.51 -7.23 5.65
N ARG A 188 14.28 -6.21 6.45
CA ARG A 188 14.92 -6.12 7.76
C ARG A 188 14.36 -7.19 8.68
N ARG A 189 15.27 -8.01 9.18
CA ARG A 189 15.00 -9.07 10.13
C ARG A 189 15.62 -8.70 11.47
N THR A 190 15.02 -9.15 12.56
CA THR A 190 15.63 -9.06 13.89
C THR A 190 16.90 -9.91 13.96
N ALA A 191 17.77 -9.65 14.91
CA ALA A 191 18.99 -10.45 15.11
C ALA A 191 18.65 -11.94 15.32
N THR A 192 17.57 -12.24 16.06
CA THR A 192 17.09 -13.61 16.29
C THR A 192 16.63 -14.29 14.99
N GLU A 193 15.87 -13.57 14.13
CA GLU A 193 15.45 -14.09 12.84
C GLU A 193 16.63 -14.29 11.88
N GLN A 194 17.66 -13.44 11.95
CA GLN A 194 18.88 -13.58 11.16
C GLN A 194 19.65 -14.84 11.63
N GLN A 195 19.83 -15.02 12.93
CA GLN A 195 20.50 -16.20 13.48
C GLN A 195 19.78 -17.50 13.06
N ALA A 196 18.46 -17.58 13.27
CA ALA A 196 17.67 -18.75 12.89
C ALA A 196 17.78 -19.06 11.38
N LEU A 197 17.90 -18.02 10.54
CA LEU A 197 18.08 -18.20 9.11
C LEU A 197 19.48 -18.75 8.78
N ILE A 198 20.53 -18.21 9.42
CA ILE A 198 21.91 -18.69 9.24
C ILE A 198 22.03 -20.15 9.67
N ASP A 199 21.47 -20.51 10.82
CA ASP A 199 21.47 -21.89 11.33
C ASP A 199 20.76 -22.87 10.38
N LYS A 200 19.76 -22.38 9.64
CA LYS A 200 19.03 -23.18 8.64
C LYS A 200 19.76 -23.31 7.30
N ILE A 201 20.47 -22.26 6.87
CA ILE A 201 21.06 -22.18 5.51
C ILE A 201 22.49 -22.71 5.49
N VAL A 202 23.28 -22.38 6.52
CA VAL A 202 24.71 -22.73 6.57
C VAL A 202 24.86 -24.13 7.15
N THR A 203 24.94 -25.10 6.24
CA THR A 203 25.10 -26.54 6.58
C THR A 203 26.46 -27.12 6.24
N TRP A 204 27.40 -26.25 5.79
CA TRP A 204 28.80 -26.59 5.47
C TRP A 204 29.78 -26.02 6.48
#